data_872801400f2f4d8d214d59c9defd3591
#
_entry.id   872801400f2f4d8d214d59c9defd3591
#
_cell.length_a   1.000
_cell.length_b   1.000
_cell.length_c   1.000
_cell.angle_alpha   90.00
_cell.angle_beta   90.00
_cell.angle_gamma   90.00
#
_symmetry.space_group_name_H-M   'P 1'
#
loop_
_entity.id
_entity.type
_entity.pdbx_description
1 polymer ?
#
loop_
_entity_poly.entity_id
_entity_poly.type
_entity_poly.pdbx_seq_one_letter_code
_entity_poly.pdbx_strand_id
1 'polypeptide(L)'
;DPYLGEGNEVSGRLLARFFLRHRLHPTRGTQWITQQYYNPIARDYISAIARACPHLEKNEIIWRYMFMVNTLIVSSADTTSFDRLAVLSDGVLTDTTNVDRREALVRYCVSAFLAP
;
A
#
# COMPACT_ATOMS: atom_id res chain seq x y z
N ASP A 1 17.76 -8.41 -12.20
CA ASP A 1 17.04 -7.31 -12.83
C ASP A 1 17.38 -5.99 -12.14
N PRO A 2 17.99 -5.03 -12.86
CA PRO A 2 18.38 -3.76 -12.25
C PRO A 2 17.20 -2.98 -11.66
N TYR A 3 15.99 -3.23 -12.13
CA TYR A 3 14.80 -2.55 -11.62
C TYR A 3 14.34 -3.07 -10.25
N LEU A 4 14.84 -4.19 -9.81
CA LEU A 4 14.54 -4.77 -8.50
C LEU A 4 15.61 -4.47 -7.46
N GLY A 5 16.60 -3.66 -7.81
CA GLY A 5 17.69 -3.29 -6.92
C GLY A 5 17.34 -2.14 -5.96
N GLU A 6 18.34 -1.73 -5.21
CA GLU A 6 18.25 -0.68 -4.18
C GLU A 6 17.68 0.64 -4.73
N GLY A 7 18.08 1.04 -5.95
CA GLY A 7 17.56 2.26 -6.58
C GLY A 7 16.06 2.23 -6.78
N ASN A 8 15.49 1.07 -7.10
CA ASN A 8 14.06 0.91 -7.29
C ASN A 8 13.30 1.02 -5.95
N GLU A 9 13.86 0.52 -4.87
CA GLU A 9 13.28 0.66 -3.54
C GLU A 9 13.26 2.12 -3.10
N VAL A 10 14.33 2.87 -3.34
CA VAL A 10 14.39 4.31 -3.05
C VAL A 10 13.32 5.05 -3.86
N SER A 11 13.16 4.75 -5.13
CA SER A 11 12.15 5.35 -6.00
C SER A 11 10.73 5.04 -5.52
N GLY A 12 10.47 3.81 -5.08
CA GLY A 12 9.19 3.41 -4.52
C GLY A 12 8.85 4.16 -3.24
N ARG A 13 9.83 4.36 -2.38
CA ARG A 13 9.67 5.12 -1.14
C ARG A 13 9.35 6.59 -1.41
N LEU A 14 10.05 7.21 -2.35
CA LEU A 14 9.80 8.60 -2.74
C LEU A 14 8.41 8.76 -3.33
N LEU A 15 7.98 7.83 -4.15
CA LEU A 15 6.63 7.83 -4.71
C LEU A 15 5.57 7.71 -3.62
N ALA A 16 5.77 6.81 -2.67
CA ALA A 16 4.86 6.63 -1.54
C ALA A 16 4.76 7.89 -0.68
N ARG A 17 5.89 8.58 -0.45
CA ARG A 17 5.90 9.86 0.27
C ARG A 17 5.16 10.96 -0.49
N PHE A 18 5.29 10.98 -1.82
CA PHE A 18 4.54 11.89 -2.66
C PHE A 18 3.02 11.66 -2.50
N PHE A 19 2.56 10.42 -2.56
CA PHE A 19 1.15 10.08 -2.35
C PHE A 19 0.67 10.46 -0.96
N LEU A 20 1.47 10.19 0.07
CA LEU A 20 1.11 10.54 1.44
C LEU A 20 0.98 12.06 1.59
N ARG A 21 1.93 12.82 1.07
CA ARG A 21 1.88 14.29 1.09
C ARG A 21 0.63 14.81 0.41
N HIS A 22 0.29 14.26 -0.76
CA HIS A 22 -0.91 14.62 -1.47
C HIS A 22 -2.18 14.35 -0.66
N ARG A 23 -2.24 13.22 0.05
CA ARG A 23 -3.35 12.87 0.93
C ARG A 23 -3.53 13.88 2.06
N LEU A 24 -2.43 14.34 2.64
CA LEU A 24 -2.43 15.27 3.78
C LEU A 24 -2.58 16.73 3.34
N HIS A 25 -2.06 17.09 2.16
CA HIS A 25 -2.04 18.46 1.65
C HIS A 25 -2.38 18.44 0.14
N PRO A 26 -3.65 18.18 -0.21
CA PRO A 26 -4.04 18.11 -1.62
C PRO A 26 -3.96 19.46 -2.30
N THR A 27 -3.57 19.46 -3.56
CA THR A 27 -3.60 20.63 -4.45
C THR A 27 -4.58 20.38 -5.60
N ARG A 28 -4.95 21.43 -6.34
CA ARG A 28 -5.81 21.26 -7.52
C ARG A 28 -5.17 20.35 -8.56
N GLY A 29 -3.85 20.50 -8.78
CA GLY A 29 -3.12 19.65 -9.75
C GLY A 29 -3.11 18.19 -9.34
N THR A 30 -2.84 17.90 -8.06
CA THR A 30 -2.83 16.52 -7.57
C THR A 30 -4.23 15.91 -7.54
N GLN A 31 -5.26 16.70 -7.25
CA GLN A 31 -6.65 16.27 -7.34
C GLN A 31 -7.03 15.91 -8.78
N TRP A 32 -6.60 16.72 -9.74
CA TRP A 32 -6.85 16.46 -11.15
C TRP A 32 -6.19 15.14 -11.61
N ILE A 33 -4.93 14.91 -11.20
CA ILE A 33 -4.22 13.65 -11.50
C ILE A 33 -4.99 12.47 -10.90
N THR A 34 -5.46 12.59 -9.67
CA THR A 34 -6.25 11.53 -9.02
C THR A 34 -7.51 11.23 -9.82
N GLN A 35 -8.25 12.24 -10.24
CA GLN A 35 -9.48 12.06 -11.00
C GLN A 35 -9.23 11.45 -12.38
N GLN A 36 -8.17 11.86 -13.07
CA GLN A 36 -7.91 11.45 -14.43
C GLN A 36 -7.21 10.09 -14.54
N TYR A 37 -6.36 9.76 -13.58
CA TYR A 37 -5.50 8.56 -13.67
C TYR A 37 -5.75 7.56 -12.54
N TYR A 38 -5.76 8.00 -11.29
CA TYR A 38 -5.82 7.07 -10.16
C TYR A 38 -7.22 6.53 -9.88
N ASN A 39 -8.26 7.35 -10.01
CA ASN A 39 -9.62 6.88 -9.79
C ASN A 39 -10.05 5.84 -10.83
N PRO A 40 -9.77 5.98 -12.13
CA PRO A 40 -10.06 4.92 -13.09
C PRO A 40 -9.35 3.61 -12.78
N ILE A 41 -8.07 3.66 -12.40
CA ILE A 41 -7.30 2.47 -11.99
C ILE A 41 -7.94 1.83 -10.76
N ALA A 42 -8.29 2.63 -9.76
CA ALA A 42 -8.94 2.15 -8.55
C ALA A 42 -10.27 1.43 -8.86
N ARG A 43 -11.08 1.99 -9.75
CA ARG A 43 -12.34 1.36 -10.17
C ARG A 43 -12.12 0.01 -10.83
N ASP A 44 -11.08 -0.12 -11.64
CA ASP A 44 -10.73 -1.39 -12.29
C ASP A 44 -10.33 -2.44 -11.26
N TYR A 45 -9.48 -2.08 -10.28
CA TYR A 45 -9.10 -2.98 -9.18
C TYR A 45 -10.30 -3.36 -8.32
N ILE A 46 -11.14 -2.41 -7.96
CA ILE A 46 -12.36 -2.66 -7.17
C ILE A 46 -13.28 -3.64 -7.90
N SER A 47 -13.45 -3.47 -9.21
CA SER A 47 -14.26 -4.38 -10.01
C SER A 47 -13.66 -5.79 -10.05
N ALA A 48 -12.35 -5.90 -10.18
CA ALA A 48 -11.66 -7.20 -10.16
C ALA A 48 -11.81 -7.89 -8.79
N ILE A 49 -11.64 -7.13 -7.70
CA ILE A 49 -11.82 -7.64 -6.35
C ILE A 49 -13.26 -8.11 -6.12
N ALA A 50 -14.24 -7.36 -6.62
CA ALA A 50 -15.64 -7.72 -6.50
C ALA A 50 -15.93 -9.08 -7.16
N ARG A 51 -15.30 -9.36 -8.30
CA ARG A 51 -15.44 -10.65 -8.97
C ARG A 51 -14.79 -11.78 -8.17
N ALA A 52 -13.68 -11.50 -7.51
CA ALA A 52 -12.95 -12.49 -6.71
C ALA A 52 -13.56 -12.70 -5.33
N CYS A 53 -14.31 -11.73 -4.80
CA CYS A 53 -14.85 -11.73 -3.44
C CYS A 53 -16.37 -11.56 -3.46
N PRO A 54 -17.14 -12.54 -3.97
CA PRO A 54 -18.60 -12.40 -4.08
C PRO A 54 -19.29 -12.38 -2.71
N HIS A 55 -18.62 -12.73 -1.63
CA HIS A 55 -19.14 -12.66 -0.26
C HIS A 55 -19.20 -11.24 0.30
N LEU A 56 -18.57 -10.27 -0.37
CA LEU A 56 -18.52 -8.88 0.09
C LEU A 56 -19.44 -7.99 -0.77
N GLU A 57 -20.13 -7.09 -0.11
CA GLU A 57 -20.87 -6.03 -0.80
C GLU A 57 -19.89 -4.99 -1.36
N LYS A 58 -20.31 -4.28 -2.39
CA LYS A 58 -19.48 -3.31 -3.10
C LYS A 58 -18.91 -2.23 -2.17
N ASN A 59 -19.71 -1.70 -1.26
CA ASN A 59 -19.24 -0.66 -0.34
C ASN A 59 -18.16 -1.18 0.60
N GLU A 60 -18.29 -2.43 1.06
CA GLU A 60 -17.29 -3.07 1.89
C GLU A 60 -15.97 -3.27 1.13
N ILE A 61 -16.05 -3.64 -0.14
CA ILE A 61 -14.87 -3.78 -1.01
C ILE A 61 -14.16 -2.43 -1.16
N ILE A 62 -14.90 -1.36 -1.36
CA ILE A 62 -14.34 0.00 -1.49
C ILE A 62 -13.61 0.39 -0.20
N TRP A 63 -14.22 0.15 0.97
CA TRP A 63 -13.58 0.43 2.25
C TRP A 63 -12.28 -0.35 2.41
N ARG A 64 -12.30 -1.66 2.18
CA ARG A 64 -11.12 -2.52 2.33
C ARG A 64 -10.04 -2.17 1.31
N TYR A 65 -10.43 -1.82 0.09
CA TYR A 65 -9.49 -1.33 -0.93
C TYR A 65 -8.76 -0.06 -0.47
N MET A 66 -9.50 0.90 0.05
CA MET A 66 -8.89 2.14 0.54
C MET A 66 -7.99 1.92 1.75
N PHE A 67 -8.38 1.04 2.68
CA PHE A 67 -7.52 0.68 3.81
C PHE A 67 -6.24 0.01 3.32
N MET A 68 -6.33 -0.88 2.36
CA MET A 68 -5.17 -1.54 1.77
C MET A 68 -4.22 -0.53 1.12
N VAL A 69 -4.74 0.35 0.28
CA VAL A 69 -3.93 1.37 -0.40
C VAL A 69 -3.23 2.27 0.61
N ASN A 70 -3.94 2.72 1.63
CA ASN A 70 -3.38 3.58 2.68
C ASN A 70 -2.32 2.85 3.49
N THR A 71 -2.53 1.58 3.80
CA THR A 71 -1.53 0.73 4.47
C THR A 71 -0.26 0.60 3.62
N LEU A 72 -0.42 0.36 2.32
CA LEU A 72 0.71 0.26 1.39
C LEU A 72 1.49 1.57 1.31
N ILE A 73 0.79 2.69 1.20
CA ILE A 73 1.41 4.01 1.10
C ILE A 73 2.22 4.33 2.37
N VAL A 74 1.62 4.21 3.54
CA VAL A 74 2.30 4.54 4.80
C VAL A 74 3.44 3.57 5.08
N SER A 75 3.22 2.28 4.87
CA SER A 75 4.27 1.25 5.08
C SER A 75 5.47 1.49 4.17
N SER A 76 5.26 1.97 2.94
CA SER A 76 6.34 2.23 1.99
C SER A 76 7.02 3.59 2.24
N ALA A 77 6.30 4.57 2.76
CA ALA A 77 6.80 5.92 3.02
C ALA A 77 7.59 6.02 4.34
N ASP A 78 7.25 5.19 5.32
CA ASP A 78 7.82 5.26 6.67
C ASP A 78 9.22 4.67 6.69
N THR A 79 10.22 5.52 6.95
CA THR A 79 11.63 5.11 7.07
C THR A 79 12.03 4.73 8.49
N THR A 80 11.19 5.04 9.47
CA THR A 80 11.47 4.75 10.89
C THR A 80 10.92 3.41 11.34
N SER A 81 10.08 2.77 10.51
CA SER A 81 9.41 1.53 10.89
C SER A 81 10.36 0.38 11.19
N PHE A 82 11.54 0.35 10.54
CA PHE A 82 12.52 -0.71 10.79
C PHE A 82 13.11 -0.64 12.20
N ASP A 83 13.45 0.57 12.68
CA ASP A 83 13.97 0.74 14.03
C ASP A 83 12.93 0.31 15.06
N ARG A 84 11.70 0.71 14.87
CA ARG A 84 10.61 0.32 15.75
C ARG A 84 10.32 -1.18 15.70
N LEU A 85 10.35 -1.76 14.50
CA LEU A 85 10.18 -3.21 14.33
C LEU A 85 11.31 -3.99 15.01
N ALA A 86 12.55 -3.52 14.92
CA ALA A 86 13.67 -4.13 15.60
C ALA A 86 13.46 -4.12 17.12
N VAL A 87 13.04 -3.00 17.68
CA VAL A 87 12.75 -2.89 19.12
C VAL A 87 11.62 -3.83 19.52
N LEU A 88 10.52 -3.82 18.80
CA LEU A 88 9.33 -4.62 19.15
C LEU A 88 9.55 -6.13 18.96
N SER A 89 10.47 -6.52 18.10
CA SER A 89 10.79 -7.92 17.80
C SER A 89 12.05 -8.43 18.50
N ASP A 90 12.62 -7.64 19.41
CA ASP A 90 13.87 -7.95 20.10
C ASP A 90 15.02 -8.27 19.13
N GLY A 91 15.12 -7.49 18.06
CA GLY A 91 16.19 -7.57 17.07
C GLY A 91 15.98 -8.58 15.95
N VAL A 92 14.84 -9.28 15.92
CA VAL A 92 14.55 -10.28 14.88
C VAL A 92 14.24 -9.63 13.54
N LEU A 93 13.43 -8.57 13.54
CA LEU A 93 13.07 -7.85 12.33
C LEU A 93 14.02 -6.67 12.10
N THR A 94 14.72 -6.70 10.97
CA THR A 94 15.72 -5.68 10.58
C THR A 94 15.48 -5.26 9.12
N ASP A 95 16.28 -4.30 8.62
CA ASP A 95 16.20 -3.87 7.20
C ASP A 95 16.50 -5.03 6.25
N THR A 96 17.23 -6.04 6.68
CA THR A 96 17.56 -7.21 5.84
C THR A 96 16.36 -8.14 5.64
N THR A 97 15.28 -7.95 6.41
CA THR A 97 14.05 -8.77 6.31
C THR A 97 12.99 -8.15 5.39
N ASN A 98 13.39 -7.31 4.44
CA ASN A 98 12.46 -6.58 3.58
C ASN A 98 11.59 -7.50 2.71
N VAL A 99 12.13 -8.63 2.24
CA VAL A 99 11.37 -9.63 1.49
C VAL A 99 10.26 -10.23 2.37
N ASP A 100 10.59 -10.59 3.59
CA ASP A 100 9.63 -11.13 4.57
C ASP A 100 8.53 -10.11 4.88
N ARG A 101 8.88 -8.84 4.95
CA ARG A 101 7.93 -7.75 5.16
C ARG A 101 6.92 -7.66 4.02
N ARG A 102 7.38 -7.74 2.77
CA ARG A 102 6.50 -7.73 1.60
C ARG A 102 5.53 -8.91 1.62
N GLU A 103 6.05 -10.09 1.90
CA GLU A 103 5.22 -11.30 1.99
C GLU A 103 4.19 -11.21 3.11
N ALA A 104 4.60 -10.69 4.27
CA ALA A 104 3.68 -10.46 5.39
C ALA A 104 2.59 -9.45 5.02
N LEU A 105 2.95 -8.40 4.31
CA LEU A 105 1.99 -7.38 3.86
C LEU A 105 0.99 -7.95 2.87
N VAL A 106 1.44 -8.78 1.93
CA VAL A 106 0.55 -9.47 0.98
C VAL A 106 -0.43 -10.38 1.72
N ARG A 107 0.06 -11.20 2.67
CA ARG A 107 -0.81 -12.07 3.48
C ARG A 107 -1.84 -11.25 4.26
N TYR A 108 -1.41 -10.14 4.84
CA TYR A 108 -2.31 -9.24 5.58
C TYR A 108 -3.42 -8.71 4.68
N CYS A 109 -3.08 -8.20 3.50
CA CYS A 109 -4.06 -7.66 2.56
C CYS A 109 -5.00 -8.73 2.02
N VAL A 110 -4.48 -9.90 1.66
CA VAL A 110 -5.30 -11.01 1.17
C VAL A 110 -6.28 -11.45 2.26
N SER A 111 -5.81 -11.60 3.49
CA SER A 111 -6.66 -11.98 4.63
C SER A 111 -7.78 -10.98 4.86
N ALA A 112 -7.50 -9.69 4.67
CA ALA A 112 -8.50 -8.64 4.83
C ALA A 112 -9.67 -8.78 3.84
N PHE A 113 -9.41 -9.26 2.61
CA PHE A 113 -10.46 -9.47 1.62
C PHE A 113 -11.16 -10.83 1.75
N LEU A 114 -10.52 -11.82 2.35
CA LEU A 114 -11.12 -13.13 2.58
C LEU A 114 -12.04 -13.14 3.80
N ALA A 115 -11.87 -12.22 4.73
CA ALA A 115 -12.72 -12.12 5.92
C ALA A 115 -14.18 -11.81 5.55
N PRO A 116 -15.14 -12.28 6.35
CA PRO A 116 -16.56 -12.00 6.14
C PRO A 116 -16.88 -10.52 6.11
#